data_903ff5546c7c851345b4d2b2131e7ea0
#
_entry.id   903ff5546c7c851345b4d2b2131e7ea0
#
_cell.length_a   1.000
_cell.length_b   1.000
_cell.length_c   1.000
_cell.angle_alpha   90.00
_cell.angle_beta   90.00
_cell.angle_gamma   90.00
#
_symmetry.space_group_name_H-M   'P 1'
#
loop_
_entity.id
_entity.type
_entity.pdbx_description
1 polymer ?
#
loop_
_entity_poly.entity_id
_entity_poly.type
_entity_poly.pdbx_seq_one_letter_code
_entity_poly.pdbx_strand_id
1 'polypeptide(L)'
;MVYTGGRCAEELIFNSITSGAELANIINEGALLAVRDHRKTVVQKDLEEAIEIVIAGEQKKGAVISNRERMIVSYHEIGHALVAAKCKNTAPVHKITIIPRTKGALGYTMQVEENEQNLLSKEEAYQKIMVYTGGRCAEELIFNSITSGASNDIEQATKLARAMITRLGMSDEFGMTALETVNNQYLGGDTSLACSNETATKIDEATIALIKKAHDEAYQILEDNKMKLHELAKFLYERETITGEEFMYILNKPAEIPAQTNKD
;
A
#
# COMPACT_ATOMS: atom_id res chain seq x y z
N MET A 1 3.67 2.87 3.42
CA MET A 1 3.86 1.52 2.82
C MET A 1 2.50 0.92 2.59
N VAL A 2 2.13 0.64 1.35
CA VAL A 2 0.91 -0.07 0.99
C VAL A 2 1.24 -1.55 0.90
N TYR A 3 0.44 -2.38 1.53
CA TYR A 3 0.72 -3.78 1.75
C TYR A 3 -0.47 -4.63 1.33
N THR A 4 -0.30 -5.48 0.34
CA THR A 4 -1.36 -6.33 -0.18
C THR A 4 -1.46 -7.65 0.58
N GLY A 5 -2.66 -8.06 0.96
CA GLY A 5 -2.96 -9.34 1.60
C GLY A 5 -2.50 -9.48 3.05
N GLY A 6 -2.10 -8.40 3.70
CA GLY A 6 -1.62 -8.47 5.06
C GLY A 6 -1.87 -7.23 5.86
N ARG A 7 -1.09 -6.42 6.31
CA ARG A 7 -1.27 -5.19 7.08
C ARG A 7 -0.66 -4.03 6.33
N CYS A 8 -1.31 -2.87 6.37
CA CYS A 8 -0.71 -1.65 5.87
C CYS A 8 0.55 -1.35 6.69
N ALA A 9 1.69 -1.41 6.03
CA ALA A 9 2.94 -1.28 6.73
C ALA A 9 3.34 0.19 6.96
N GLU A 10 2.67 1.17 6.34
CA GLU A 10 2.86 2.58 6.66
C GLU A 10 2.50 2.88 8.12
N GLU A 11 1.35 2.40 8.58
CA GLU A 11 0.98 2.51 9.99
C GLU A 11 1.95 1.74 10.90
N LEU A 12 2.52 0.65 10.38
CA LEU A 12 3.47 -0.16 11.12
C LEU A 12 4.90 0.43 11.11
N ILE A 13 5.37 1.04 10.05
CA ILE A 13 6.72 1.65 10.06
C ILE A 13 6.71 2.96 10.85
N PHE A 14 5.76 3.85 10.65
CA PHE A 14 5.74 5.14 11.37
C PHE A 14 5.28 5.03 12.81
N ASN A 15 4.31 4.16 13.11
CA ASN A 15 3.87 3.94 14.51
C ASN A 15 4.69 2.86 15.22
N SER A 16 5.37 1.96 14.50
CA SER A 16 6.09 0.87 15.12
C SER A 16 7.61 1.07 15.19
N ILE A 17 8.24 1.82 14.32
CA ILE A 17 9.64 2.24 14.51
C ILE A 17 9.76 3.36 15.56
N THR A 18 8.68 3.92 16.04
CA THR A 18 8.69 4.90 17.14
C THR A 18 8.91 4.28 18.52
N SER A 19 8.79 2.98 18.70
CA SER A 19 9.14 2.34 19.97
C SER A 19 10.60 1.87 19.96
N GLY A 20 11.34 2.20 21.02
CA GLY A 20 12.71 1.70 21.21
C GLY A 20 12.80 0.16 21.17
N ALA A 21 11.70 -0.54 21.48
CA ALA A 21 11.61 -2.00 21.39
C ALA A 21 11.67 -2.51 19.94
N GLU A 22 11.04 -1.83 19.03
CA GLU A 22 11.05 -2.24 17.60
C GLU A 22 12.35 -1.91 16.91
N LEU A 23 12.98 -0.77 17.24
CA LEU A 23 14.34 -0.47 16.81
C LEU A 23 15.32 -1.55 17.32
N ALA A 24 15.20 -1.94 18.58
CA ALA A 24 16.00 -3.02 19.13
C ALA A 24 15.75 -4.35 18.41
N ASN A 25 14.51 -4.65 18.03
CA ASN A 25 14.15 -5.85 17.29
C ASN A 25 14.75 -5.84 15.88
N ILE A 26 14.69 -4.70 15.15
CA ILE A 26 15.31 -4.55 13.83
C ILE A 26 16.83 -4.73 13.90
N ILE A 27 17.50 -4.12 14.90
CA ILE A 27 18.93 -4.27 15.07
C ILE A 27 19.31 -5.73 15.38
N ASN A 28 18.55 -6.38 16.26
CA ASN A 28 18.75 -7.79 16.61
C ASN A 28 18.55 -8.69 15.38
N GLU A 29 17.50 -8.49 14.59
CA GLU A 29 17.26 -9.25 13.37
C GLU A 29 18.37 -9.02 12.33
N GLY A 30 18.82 -7.77 12.15
CA GLY A 30 19.97 -7.44 11.30
C GLY A 30 21.25 -8.14 11.75
N ALA A 31 21.48 -8.24 13.05
CA ALA A 31 22.62 -8.99 13.58
C ALA A 31 22.52 -10.51 13.31
N LEU A 32 21.31 -11.09 13.43
CA LEU A 32 21.06 -12.48 13.07
C LEU A 32 21.30 -12.75 11.58
N LEU A 33 20.89 -11.83 10.71
CA LEU A 33 21.14 -11.90 9.27
C LEU A 33 22.65 -11.90 8.96
N ALA A 34 23.41 -10.98 9.59
CA ALA A 34 24.86 -10.93 9.43
C ALA A 34 25.55 -12.23 9.88
N VAL A 35 25.15 -12.80 11.02
CA VAL A 35 25.68 -14.07 11.53
C VAL A 35 25.32 -15.23 10.60
N ARG A 36 24.11 -15.28 10.06
CA ARG A 36 23.65 -16.29 9.10
C ARG A 36 24.50 -16.30 7.83
N ASP A 37 24.94 -15.11 7.41
CA ASP A 37 25.84 -14.91 6.27
C ASP A 37 27.34 -15.01 6.65
N HIS A 38 27.66 -15.56 7.82
CA HIS A 38 29.05 -15.72 8.34
C HIS A 38 29.84 -14.41 8.45
N ARG A 39 29.17 -13.28 8.63
CA ARG A 39 29.77 -11.96 8.82
C ARG A 39 29.77 -11.56 10.29
N LYS A 40 30.77 -10.75 10.68
CA LYS A 40 30.93 -10.23 12.06
C LYS A 40 30.36 -8.82 12.22
N THR A 41 29.95 -8.19 11.12
CA THR A 41 29.44 -6.81 11.10
C THR A 41 28.11 -6.77 10.35
N VAL A 42 27.19 -5.98 10.89
CA VAL A 42 25.91 -5.66 10.24
C VAL A 42 26.19 -4.63 9.15
N VAL A 43 25.61 -4.82 7.97
CA VAL A 43 25.66 -3.88 6.86
C VAL A 43 24.27 -3.33 6.57
N GLN A 44 24.18 -2.25 5.78
CA GLN A 44 22.91 -1.58 5.45
C GLN A 44 21.86 -2.56 4.93
N LYS A 45 22.25 -3.47 4.04
CA LYS A 45 21.35 -4.50 3.48
C LYS A 45 20.71 -5.38 4.54
N ASP A 46 21.41 -5.69 5.64
CA ASP A 46 20.85 -6.49 6.73
C ASP A 46 19.78 -5.73 7.47
N LEU A 47 19.96 -4.42 7.66
CA LEU A 47 18.98 -3.57 8.33
C LEU A 47 17.74 -3.39 7.45
N GLU A 48 17.90 -3.22 6.15
CA GLU A 48 16.79 -3.14 5.19
C GLU A 48 15.97 -4.44 5.19
N GLU A 49 16.61 -5.60 5.10
CA GLU A 49 15.91 -6.89 5.19
C GLU A 49 15.30 -7.11 6.59
N ALA A 50 15.98 -6.68 7.66
CA ALA A 50 15.45 -6.77 9.02
C ALA A 50 14.17 -5.95 9.21
N ILE A 51 14.09 -4.76 8.63
CA ILE A 51 12.87 -3.94 8.59
C ILE A 51 11.75 -4.74 7.90
N GLU A 52 12.04 -5.32 6.74
CA GLU A 52 11.05 -6.11 6.01
C GLU A 52 10.60 -7.37 6.78
N ILE A 53 11.52 -8.04 7.48
CA ILE A 53 11.20 -9.21 8.32
C ILE A 53 10.31 -8.79 9.50
N VAL A 54 10.63 -7.70 10.17
CA VAL A 54 9.84 -7.22 11.31
C VAL A 54 8.43 -6.83 10.86
N ILE A 55 8.29 -6.20 9.71
CA ILE A 55 7.01 -5.72 9.20
C ILE A 55 6.21 -6.84 8.53
N ALA A 56 6.80 -7.51 7.53
CA ALA A 56 6.14 -8.42 6.61
C ALA A 56 6.37 -9.90 6.92
N GLY A 57 7.34 -10.19 7.78
CA GLY A 57 7.81 -11.54 8.05
C GLY A 57 8.93 -11.98 7.10
N GLU A 58 9.52 -13.13 7.39
CA GLU A 58 10.54 -13.72 6.53
C GLU A 58 10.02 -14.03 5.13
N GLN A 59 10.93 -14.08 4.15
CA GLN A 59 10.61 -14.57 2.82
C GLN A 59 10.15 -16.03 2.89
N LYS A 60 9.01 -16.32 2.29
CA LYS A 60 8.42 -17.66 2.32
C LYS A 60 9.16 -18.58 1.35
N LYS A 61 10.21 -19.23 1.85
CA LYS A 61 11.00 -20.19 1.05
C LYS A 61 10.12 -21.34 0.56
N GLY A 62 10.11 -21.59 -0.75
CA GLY A 62 9.36 -22.70 -1.35
C GLY A 62 7.86 -22.44 -1.56
N ALA A 63 7.39 -21.22 -1.45
CA ALA A 63 6.04 -20.89 -1.88
C ALA A 63 5.91 -21.09 -3.39
N VAL A 64 5.05 -22.02 -3.80
CA VAL A 64 4.72 -22.22 -5.22
C VAL A 64 3.50 -21.34 -5.53
N ILE A 65 3.75 -20.18 -6.11
CA ILE A 65 2.69 -19.32 -6.65
C ILE A 65 2.54 -19.67 -8.13
N SER A 66 1.32 -19.84 -8.60
CA SER A 66 1.06 -20.09 -10.01
C SER A 66 1.47 -18.86 -10.84
N ASN A 67 1.87 -19.07 -12.11
CA ASN A 67 2.20 -17.97 -13.01
C ASN A 67 1.05 -16.96 -13.17
N ARG A 68 -0.19 -17.44 -13.09
CA ARG A 68 -1.38 -16.59 -13.14
C ARG A 68 -1.48 -15.69 -11.91
N GLU A 69 -1.35 -16.25 -10.71
CA GLU A 69 -1.37 -15.47 -9.46
C GLU A 69 -0.22 -14.47 -9.40
N ARG A 70 1.00 -14.92 -9.78
CA ARG A 70 2.16 -14.03 -9.87
C ARG A 70 1.93 -12.85 -10.80
N MET A 71 1.26 -13.07 -11.95
CA MET A 71 0.89 -12.00 -12.86
C MET A 71 -0.14 -11.05 -12.23
N ILE A 72 -1.19 -11.59 -11.59
CA ILE A 72 -2.22 -10.78 -10.90
C ILE A 72 -1.57 -9.92 -9.83
N VAL A 73 -0.71 -10.49 -8.98
CA VAL A 73 -0.02 -9.76 -7.92
C VAL A 73 0.89 -8.67 -8.51
N SER A 74 1.58 -8.94 -9.63
CA SER A 74 2.42 -7.92 -10.29
C SER A 74 1.62 -6.70 -10.74
N TYR A 75 0.46 -6.90 -11.33
CA TYR A 75 -0.43 -5.79 -11.71
C TYR A 75 -1.02 -5.08 -10.50
N HIS A 76 -1.38 -5.82 -9.47
CA HIS A 76 -1.91 -5.30 -8.23
C HIS A 76 -0.92 -4.34 -7.55
N GLU A 77 0.34 -4.78 -7.36
CA GLU A 77 1.38 -3.95 -6.74
C GLU A 77 1.73 -2.72 -7.59
N ILE A 78 1.83 -2.89 -8.91
CA ILE A 78 2.05 -1.75 -9.80
C ILE A 78 0.83 -0.81 -9.82
N GLY A 79 -0.37 -1.34 -9.63
CA GLY A 79 -1.58 -0.51 -9.45
C GLY A 79 -1.44 0.47 -8.30
N HIS A 80 -1.03 0.01 -7.13
CA HIS A 80 -0.74 0.85 -5.96
C HIS A 80 0.36 1.88 -6.28
N ALA A 81 1.50 1.41 -6.79
CA ALA A 81 2.65 2.26 -7.08
C ALA A 81 2.35 3.33 -8.13
N LEU A 82 1.60 3.00 -9.16
CA LEU A 82 1.28 3.92 -10.25
C LEU A 82 0.28 5.00 -9.79
N VAL A 83 -0.75 4.63 -9.04
CA VAL A 83 -1.66 5.60 -8.43
C VAL A 83 -0.89 6.52 -7.49
N ALA A 84 -0.03 5.98 -6.62
CA ALA A 84 0.81 6.78 -5.73
C ALA A 84 1.68 7.77 -6.51
N ALA A 85 2.40 7.32 -7.54
CA ALA A 85 3.28 8.17 -8.34
C ALA A 85 2.55 9.27 -9.13
N LYS A 86 1.25 9.11 -9.38
CA LYS A 86 0.41 10.12 -10.05
C LYS A 86 -0.30 11.06 -9.09
N CYS A 87 -0.41 10.70 -7.82
CA CYS A 87 -0.87 11.58 -6.76
C CYS A 87 0.24 12.55 -6.35
N LYS A 88 -0.14 13.77 -5.93
CA LYS A 88 0.84 14.83 -5.59
C LYS A 88 1.35 14.76 -4.15
N ASN A 89 0.52 14.25 -3.25
CA ASN A 89 0.74 14.30 -1.80
C ASN A 89 0.79 12.88 -1.23
N THR A 90 1.58 12.02 -1.87
CA THR A 90 1.83 10.65 -1.41
C THR A 90 3.32 10.43 -1.26
N ALA A 91 3.70 9.58 -0.33
CA ALA A 91 5.09 9.20 -0.15
C ALA A 91 5.66 8.55 -1.44
N PRO A 92 6.93 8.82 -1.78
CA PRO A 92 7.56 8.20 -2.94
C PRO A 92 7.64 6.68 -2.78
N VAL A 93 7.50 5.99 -3.91
CA VAL A 93 7.68 4.54 -3.97
C VAL A 93 9.15 4.22 -3.77
N HIS A 94 9.46 3.42 -2.76
CA HIS A 94 10.83 3.00 -2.44
C HIS A 94 11.17 1.63 -3.01
N LYS A 95 10.23 0.67 -2.91
CA LYS A 95 10.43 -0.71 -3.35
C LYS A 95 9.09 -1.36 -3.69
N ILE A 96 9.07 -2.21 -4.70
CA ILE A 96 7.91 -3.03 -5.05
C ILE A 96 8.40 -4.49 -5.19
N THR A 97 7.69 -5.42 -4.57
CA THR A 97 8.06 -6.85 -4.64
C THR A 97 6.82 -7.74 -4.70
N ILE A 98 6.97 -8.87 -5.38
CA ILE A 98 5.98 -9.95 -5.44
C ILE A 98 6.51 -11.22 -4.76
N ILE A 99 7.54 -11.10 -3.92
CA ILE A 99 8.06 -12.20 -3.13
C ILE A 99 7.19 -12.40 -1.89
N PRO A 100 6.56 -13.58 -1.71
CA PRO A 100 5.69 -13.84 -0.58
C PRO A 100 6.41 -13.80 0.76
N ARG A 101 5.74 -13.26 1.77
CA ARG A 101 6.22 -13.17 3.14
C ARG A 101 5.37 -14.02 4.10
N THR A 102 5.94 -14.42 5.23
CA THR A 102 5.29 -15.33 6.18
C THR A 102 4.06 -14.75 6.89
N LYS A 103 3.92 -13.42 6.95
CA LYS A 103 2.74 -12.76 7.51
C LYS A 103 1.56 -12.67 6.54
N GLY A 104 1.60 -13.40 5.41
CA GLY A 104 0.47 -13.59 4.51
C GLY A 104 0.45 -12.70 3.26
N ALA A 105 1.42 -11.78 3.10
CA ALA A 105 1.54 -11.00 1.89
C ALA A 105 2.07 -11.83 0.73
N LEU A 106 1.46 -11.71 -0.45
CA LEU A 106 1.95 -12.26 -1.71
C LEU A 106 2.89 -11.28 -2.43
N GLY A 107 2.76 -10.00 -2.13
CA GLY A 107 3.60 -8.91 -2.57
C GLY A 107 3.40 -7.69 -1.67
N TYR A 108 4.13 -6.63 -1.90
CA TYR A 108 3.90 -5.32 -1.28
C TYR A 108 4.60 -4.20 -2.04
N THR A 109 4.00 -3.03 -1.95
CA THR A 109 4.57 -1.75 -2.41
C THR A 109 4.99 -0.95 -1.19
N MET A 110 6.30 -0.65 -1.09
CA MET A 110 6.86 0.15 0.00
C MET A 110 6.94 1.61 -0.43
N GLN A 111 6.28 2.48 0.32
CA GLN A 111 6.43 3.93 0.24
C GLN A 111 7.11 4.43 1.51
N VAL A 112 8.01 5.39 1.38
CA VAL A 112 8.74 5.96 2.53
C VAL A 112 8.67 7.47 2.44
N GLU A 113 8.18 8.10 3.51
CA GLU A 113 8.19 9.56 3.64
C GLU A 113 9.64 10.04 3.79
N GLU A 114 10.02 11.05 3.03
CA GLU A 114 11.37 11.65 3.11
C GLU A 114 11.52 12.61 4.29
N ASN A 115 10.40 13.11 4.82
CA ASN A 115 10.37 14.04 5.94
C ASN A 115 9.40 13.56 7.03
N GLU A 116 9.70 13.89 8.28
CA GLU A 116 8.76 13.67 9.39
C GLU A 116 7.49 14.49 9.18
N GLN A 117 6.38 13.82 8.92
CA GLN A 117 5.08 14.45 8.73
C GLN A 117 4.18 14.09 9.90
N ASN A 118 3.90 15.08 10.75
CA ASN A 118 3.09 14.90 11.96
C ASN A 118 1.60 15.24 11.75
N LEU A 119 1.25 15.82 10.63
CA LEU A 119 -0.11 16.21 10.30
C LEU A 119 -0.54 15.61 8.97
N LEU A 120 -1.74 15.07 8.93
CA LEU A 120 -2.36 14.51 7.72
C LEU A 120 -3.44 15.48 7.25
N SER A 121 -3.33 16.02 6.05
CA SER A 121 -4.36 16.84 5.43
C SER A 121 -5.51 15.99 4.87
N LYS A 122 -6.66 16.64 4.59
CA LYS A 122 -7.82 15.98 3.95
C LYS A 122 -7.44 15.40 2.57
N GLU A 123 -6.64 16.14 1.80
CA GLU A 123 -6.18 15.75 0.48
C GLU A 123 -5.23 14.55 0.55
N GLU A 124 -4.29 14.53 1.47
CA GLU A 124 -3.38 13.40 1.69
C GLU A 124 -4.12 12.15 2.12
N ALA A 125 -5.05 12.28 3.09
CA ALA A 125 -5.89 11.17 3.52
C ALA A 125 -6.71 10.60 2.35
N TYR A 126 -7.28 11.45 1.51
CA TYR A 126 -8.03 11.04 0.34
C TYR A 126 -7.15 10.33 -0.69
N GLN A 127 -5.96 10.87 -0.99
CA GLN A 127 -5.02 10.24 -1.91
C GLN A 127 -4.49 8.90 -1.38
N LYS A 128 -4.32 8.73 -0.07
CA LYS A 128 -4.02 7.43 0.55
C LYS A 128 -5.14 6.42 0.28
N ILE A 129 -6.40 6.82 0.36
CA ILE A 129 -7.53 5.93 0.00
C ILE A 129 -7.44 5.55 -1.48
N MET A 130 -7.14 6.49 -2.37
CA MET A 130 -6.93 6.18 -3.80
C MET A 130 -5.81 5.15 -4.00
N VAL A 131 -4.69 5.30 -3.29
CA VAL A 131 -3.58 4.33 -3.35
C VAL A 131 -4.04 2.95 -2.89
N TYR A 132 -4.77 2.84 -1.78
CA TYR A 132 -5.32 1.56 -1.31
C TYR A 132 -6.26 0.90 -2.34
N THR A 133 -7.01 1.66 -3.12
CA THR A 133 -7.87 1.09 -4.17
C THR A 133 -7.11 0.69 -5.43
N GLY A 134 -5.87 1.19 -5.63
CA GLY A 134 -5.10 1.04 -6.86
C GLY A 134 -4.87 -0.41 -7.29
N GLY A 135 -4.55 -1.31 -6.37
CA GLY A 135 -4.35 -2.73 -6.67
C GLY A 135 -5.62 -3.39 -7.22
N ARG A 136 -6.76 -3.15 -6.56
CA ARG A 136 -8.07 -3.62 -7.00
C ARG A 136 -8.45 -3.06 -8.38
N CYS A 137 -8.25 -1.78 -8.61
CA CYS A 137 -8.50 -1.13 -9.90
C CYS A 137 -7.66 -1.75 -11.02
N ALA A 138 -6.40 -2.11 -10.75
CA ALA A 138 -5.55 -2.79 -11.73
C ALA A 138 -6.07 -4.20 -12.07
N GLU A 139 -6.55 -4.98 -11.08
CA GLU A 139 -7.17 -6.28 -11.32
C GLU A 139 -8.42 -6.15 -12.21
N GLU A 140 -9.31 -5.21 -11.91
CA GLU A 140 -10.52 -4.93 -12.67
C GLU A 140 -10.22 -4.51 -14.11
N LEU A 141 -9.31 -3.56 -14.29
CA LEU A 141 -8.95 -3.00 -15.59
C LEU A 141 -8.30 -4.03 -16.54
N ILE A 142 -7.48 -4.93 -16.00
CA ILE A 142 -6.66 -5.84 -16.81
C ILE A 142 -7.28 -7.24 -16.94
N PHE A 143 -7.83 -7.76 -15.85
CA PHE A 143 -8.32 -9.14 -15.82
C PHE A 143 -9.86 -9.22 -15.87
N ASN A 144 -10.55 -8.09 -15.80
CA ASN A 144 -12.00 -8.04 -15.65
C ASN A 144 -12.50 -8.98 -14.54
N SER A 145 -11.73 -9.07 -13.47
CA SER A 145 -11.94 -9.98 -12.35
C SER A 145 -11.36 -9.36 -11.09
N ILE A 146 -11.82 -9.81 -9.95
CA ILE A 146 -11.41 -9.36 -8.63
C ILE A 146 -10.97 -10.54 -7.78
N THR A 147 -9.94 -10.34 -6.95
CA THR A 147 -9.44 -11.38 -6.06
C THR A 147 -9.56 -11.00 -4.59
N SER A 148 -9.35 -11.97 -3.71
CA SER A 148 -9.29 -11.71 -2.26
C SER A 148 -7.99 -10.99 -1.84
N GLY A 149 -7.04 -10.77 -2.74
CA GLY A 149 -5.76 -10.13 -2.45
C GLY A 149 -5.91 -8.72 -1.87
N ALA A 150 -6.91 -7.98 -2.34
CA ALA A 150 -7.20 -6.62 -1.87
C ALA A 150 -7.91 -6.52 -0.50
N SER A 151 -8.08 -7.62 0.25
CA SER A 151 -8.88 -7.60 1.48
C SER A 151 -8.34 -6.63 2.54
N ASN A 152 -7.03 -6.55 2.70
CA ASN A 152 -6.40 -5.62 3.64
C ASN A 152 -6.51 -4.17 3.15
N ASP A 153 -6.31 -3.92 1.87
CA ASP A 153 -6.42 -2.57 1.29
C ASP A 153 -7.83 -2.01 1.44
N ILE A 154 -8.85 -2.87 1.25
CA ILE A 154 -10.25 -2.53 1.49
C ILE A 154 -10.46 -2.18 2.98
N GLU A 155 -9.89 -2.95 3.89
CA GLU A 155 -9.99 -2.68 5.33
C GLU A 155 -9.34 -1.34 5.69
N GLN A 156 -8.12 -1.06 5.20
CA GLN A 156 -7.41 0.18 5.48
C GLN A 156 -8.10 1.40 4.85
N ALA A 157 -8.56 1.28 3.61
CA ALA A 157 -9.35 2.32 2.95
C ALA A 157 -10.60 2.65 3.74
N THR A 158 -11.31 1.63 4.24
CA THR A 158 -12.52 1.80 5.04
C THR A 158 -12.23 2.45 6.38
N LYS A 159 -11.20 2.01 7.09
CA LYS A 159 -10.77 2.60 8.37
C LYS A 159 -10.41 4.08 8.22
N LEU A 160 -9.63 4.41 7.20
CA LEU A 160 -9.21 5.79 6.96
C LEU A 160 -10.39 6.67 6.54
N ALA A 161 -11.23 6.23 5.61
CA ALA A 161 -12.41 6.95 5.17
C ALA A 161 -13.38 7.21 6.35
N ARG A 162 -13.59 6.20 7.20
CA ARG A 162 -14.42 6.33 8.39
C ARG A 162 -13.81 7.31 9.39
N ALA A 163 -12.50 7.24 9.63
CA ALA A 163 -11.80 8.18 10.52
C ALA A 163 -11.88 9.63 10.02
N MET A 164 -11.75 9.87 8.72
CA MET A 164 -11.94 11.19 8.09
C MET A 164 -13.31 11.79 8.44
N ILE A 165 -14.34 10.96 8.42
CA ILE A 165 -15.74 11.37 8.65
C ILE A 165 -16.02 11.53 10.16
N THR A 166 -15.65 10.54 10.97
CA THR A 166 -16.10 10.45 12.37
C THR A 166 -15.19 11.13 13.38
N ARG A 167 -13.87 11.25 13.08
CA ARG A 167 -12.87 11.68 14.06
C ARG A 167 -12.06 12.90 13.64
N LEU A 168 -11.73 13.01 12.35
CA LEU A 168 -10.80 14.04 11.87
C LEU A 168 -11.50 15.31 11.38
N GLY A 169 -12.84 15.33 11.38
CA GLY A 169 -13.62 16.51 10.94
C GLY A 169 -13.40 16.88 9.47
N MET A 170 -13.06 15.88 8.63
CA MET A 170 -12.73 16.07 7.21
C MET A 170 -13.93 15.88 6.28
N SER A 171 -15.12 15.65 6.82
CA SER A 171 -16.38 15.55 6.07
C SER A 171 -17.03 16.91 5.92
N ASP A 172 -17.51 17.22 4.72
CA ASP A 172 -18.25 18.47 4.48
C ASP A 172 -19.67 18.41 5.09
N GLU A 173 -20.25 17.22 5.25
CA GLU A 173 -21.57 17.01 5.83
C GLU A 173 -21.57 17.15 7.35
N PHE A 174 -20.56 16.58 8.02
CA PHE A 174 -20.50 16.52 9.49
C PHE A 174 -19.60 17.59 10.11
N GLY A 175 -18.74 18.21 9.32
CA GLY A 175 -17.82 19.27 9.76
C GLY A 175 -16.96 18.85 10.96
N MET A 176 -16.76 19.74 11.91
CA MET A 176 -15.95 19.55 13.12
C MET A 176 -16.72 18.82 14.24
N THR A 177 -17.42 17.74 13.92
CA THR A 177 -18.17 16.95 14.90
C THR A 177 -17.45 15.63 15.16
N ALA A 178 -17.19 15.32 16.43
CA ALA A 178 -16.69 14.01 16.85
C ALA A 178 -17.86 13.02 16.97
N LEU A 179 -17.97 12.09 16.06
CA LEU A 179 -19.04 11.08 15.98
C LEU A 179 -18.61 9.71 16.48
N GLU A 180 -17.37 9.58 16.92
CA GLU A 180 -16.77 8.37 17.44
C GLU A 180 -15.89 8.69 18.64
N THR A 181 -15.94 7.84 19.67
CA THR A 181 -15.08 7.91 20.84
C THR A 181 -14.13 6.72 20.86
N VAL A 182 -12.86 6.97 21.19
CA VAL A 182 -11.86 5.92 21.37
C VAL A 182 -11.89 5.50 22.85
N ASN A 183 -12.34 4.29 23.10
CA ASN A 183 -12.31 3.69 24.42
C ASN A 183 -10.98 2.95 24.59
N ASN A 184 -10.23 3.24 25.65
CA ASN A 184 -8.98 2.56 25.99
C ASN A 184 -7.83 2.74 24.98
N GLN A 185 -7.30 3.94 24.87
CA GLN A 185 -6.16 4.29 24.01
C GLN A 185 -4.91 3.42 24.24
N TYR A 186 -4.78 2.77 25.41
CA TYR A 186 -3.64 1.92 25.81
C TYR A 186 -3.80 0.43 25.48
N LEU A 187 -5.01 -0.05 25.12
CA LEU A 187 -5.30 -1.48 24.90
C LEU A 187 -5.80 -1.79 23.45
N GLY A 188 -5.39 -0.99 22.48
CA GLY A 188 -5.75 -1.25 21.08
C GLY A 188 -6.97 -0.49 20.58
N GLY A 189 -7.53 0.41 21.40
CA GLY A 189 -8.46 1.44 20.95
C GLY A 189 -9.77 0.94 20.36
N ASP A 190 -10.59 0.23 21.12
CA ASP A 190 -11.96 -0.02 20.70
C ASP A 190 -12.69 1.31 20.51
N THR A 191 -13.24 1.52 19.32
CA THR A 191 -13.99 2.71 18.98
C THR A 191 -15.49 2.43 19.08
N SER A 192 -16.23 3.37 19.63
CA SER A 192 -17.68 3.32 19.67
C SER A 192 -18.30 4.58 19.07
N LEU A 193 -19.35 4.40 18.27
CA LEU A 193 -20.09 5.53 17.72
C LEU A 193 -20.78 6.31 18.84
N ALA A 194 -20.62 7.64 18.79
CA ALA A 194 -21.23 8.60 19.72
C ALA A 194 -22.31 9.42 18.99
N CYS A 195 -23.22 8.74 18.29
CA CYS A 195 -24.27 9.36 17.49
C CYS A 195 -25.54 8.51 17.45
N SER A 196 -26.63 9.07 16.91
CA SER A 196 -27.88 8.35 16.70
C SER A 196 -27.75 7.31 15.57
N ASN A 197 -28.66 6.32 15.53
CA ASN A 197 -28.69 5.34 14.45
C ASN A 197 -28.90 5.98 13.06
N GLU A 198 -29.66 7.05 12.98
CA GLU A 198 -29.84 7.80 11.73
C GLU A 198 -28.52 8.43 11.26
N THR A 199 -27.75 9.02 12.16
CA THR A 199 -26.41 9.57 11.85
C THR A 199 -25.45 8.44 11.49
N ALA A 200 -25.51 7.29 12.16
CA ALA A 200 -24.68 6.13 11.83
C ALA A 200 -24.93 5.64 10.38
N THR A 201 -26.19 5.60 9.93
CA THR A 201 -26.52 5.27 8.53
C THR A 201 -25.87 6.26 7.55
N LYS A 202 -25.95 7.55 7.83
CA LYS A 202 -25.33 8.59 6.99
C LYS A 202 -23.78 8.47 6.96
N ILE A 203 -23.16 8.11 8.09
CA ILE A 203 -21.72 7.84 8.14
C ILE A 203 -21.36 6.68 7.21
N ASP A 204 -22.14 5.61 7.22
CA ASP A 204 -21.91 4.46 6.35
C ASP A 204 -22.07 4.84 4.86
N GLU A 205 -23.11 5.57 4.51
CA GLU A 205 -23.36 6.08 3.16
C GLU A 205 -22.22 7.00 2.69
N ALA A 206 -21.78 7.94 3.53
CA ALA A 206 -20.69 8.86 3.22
C ALA A 206 -19.35 8.11 3.07
N THR A 207 -19.10 7.08 3.89
CA THR A 207 -17.90 6.22 3.80
C THR A 207 -17.88 5.47 2.47
N ILE A 208 -18.98 4.84 2.09
CA ILE A 208 -19.12 4.13 0.81
C ILE A 208 -18.92 5.08 -0.37
N ALA A 209 -19.55 6.25 -0.33
CA ALA A 209 -19.43 7.26 -1.38
C ALA A 209 -17.99 7.77 -1.53
N LEU A 210 -17.28 8.00 -0.42
CA LEU A 210 -15.89 8.46 -0.41
C LEU A 210 -14.95 7.42 -1.02
N ILE A 211 -15.08 6.15 -0.62
CA ILE A 211 -14.26 5.05 -1.16
C ILE A 211 -14.55 4.84 -2.65
N LYS A 212 -15.84 4.86 -3.04
CA LYS A 212 -16.22 4.71 -4.44
C LYS A 212 -15.60 5.82 -5.30
N LYS A 213 -15.70 7.06 -4.85
CA LYS A 213 -15.09 8.21 -5.55
C LYS A 213 -13.57 8.02 -5.71
N ALA A 214 -12.88 7.61 -4.65
CA ALA A 214 -11.44 7.37 -4.67
C ALA A 214 -11.08 6.21 -5.63
N HIS A 215 -11.87 5.14 -5.64
CA HIS A 215 -11.73 4.03 -6.56
C HIS A 215 -11.91 4.48 -8.02
N ASP A 216 -12.98 5.23 -8.33
CA ASP A 216 -13.25 5.69 -9.69
C ASP A 216 -12.13 6.60 -10.22
N GLU A 217 -11.58 7.48 -9.38
CA GLU A 217 -10.43 8.33 -9.74
C GLU A 217 -9.13 7.51 -9.91
N ALA A 218 -8.87 6.53 -9.03
CA ALA A 218 -7.73 5.64 -9.17
C ALA A 218 -7.82 4.78 -10.45
N TYR A 219 -9.01 4.27 -10.75
CA TYR A 219 -9.27 3.53 -11.98
C TYR A 219 -8.98 4.37 -13.22
N GLN A 220 -9.43 5.63 -13.25
CA GLN A 220 -9.16 6.55 -14.36
C GLN A 220 -7.64 6.82 -14.51
N ILE A 221 -6.92 7.01 -13.41
CA ILE A 221 -5.45 7.16 -13.45
C ILE A 221 -4.80 5.94 -14.11
N LEU A 222 -5.22 4.72 -13.75
CA LEU A 222 -4.67 3.50 -14.33
C LEU A 222 -5.05 3.32 -15.79
N GLU A 223 -6.28 3.65 -16.18
CA GLU A 223 -6.74 3.59 -17.57
C GLU A 223 -5.94 4.55 -18.45
N ASP A 224 -5.76 5.80 -18.02
CA ASP A 224 -4.96 6.80 -18.73
C ASP A 224 -3.48 6.42 -18.87
N ASN A 225 -2.98 5.57 -17.96
CA ASN A 225 -1.60 5.11 -17.94
C ASN A 225 -1.45 3.62 -18.24
N LYS A 226 -2.42 3.01 -18.91
CA LYS A 226 -2.50 1.55 -19.13
C LYS A 226 -1.26 0.96 -19.78
N MET A 227 -0.63 1.66 -20.73
CA MET A 227 0.61 1.21 -21.37
C MET A 227 1.76 1.12 -20.35
N LYS A 228 1.87 2.09 -19.45
CA LYS A 228 2.87 2.07 -18.38
C LYS A 228 2.57 1.01 -17.32
N LEU A 229 1.31 0.78 -17.02
CA LEU A 229 0.88 -0.31 -16.15
C LEU A 229 1.34 -1.66 -16.70
N HIS A 230 1.18 -1.92 -18.00
CA HIS A 230 1.65 -3.15 -18.64
C HIS A 230 3.19 -3.28 -18.63
N GLU A 231 3.90 -2.21 -18.98
CA GLU A 231 5.36 -2.19 -19.02
C GLU A 231 5.97 -2.48 -17.64
N LEU A 232 5.48 -1.79 -16.62
CA LEU A 232 5.93 -1.94 -15.24
C LEU A 232 5.57 -3.30 -14.63
N ALA A 233 4.33 -3.77 -14.84
CA ALA A 233 3.89 -5.07 -14.33
C ALA A 233 4.69 -6.22 -14.96
N LYS A 234 4.99 -6.15 -16.25
CA LYS A 234 5.87 -7.12 -16.91
C LYS A 234 7.28 -7.10 -16.32
N PHE A 235 7.85 -5.91 -16.12
CA PHE A 235 9.17 -5.76 -15.54
C PHE A 235 9.23 -6.31 -14.12
N LEU A 236 8.22 -6.01 -13.29
CA LEU A 236 8.10 -6.56 -11.93
C LEU A 236 7.93 -8.09 -11.95
N TYR A 237 7.12 -8.63 -12.87
CA TYR A 237 6.92 -10.07 -13.02
C TYR A 237 8.23 -10.80 -13.31
N GLU A 238 9.10 -10.23 -14.16
CA GLU A 238 10.38 -10.82 -14.54
C GLU A 238 11.46 -10.69 -13.44
N ARG A 239 11.46 -9.56 -12.72
CA ARG A 239 12.48 -9.23 -11.71
C ARG A 239 12.12 -9.65 -10.29
N GLU A 240 10.84 -9.89 -10.01
CA GLU A 240 10.24 -10.17 -8.69
C GLU A 240 10.35 -9.03 -7.69
N THR A 241 11.32 -8.17 -7.82
CA THR A 241 11.54 -6.98 -6.99
C THR A 241 12.15 -5.88 -7.84
N ILE A 242 11.62 -4.66 -7.69
CA ILE A 242 12.14 -3.45 -8.33
C ILE A 242 12.27 -2.33 -7.31
N THR A 243 13.28 -1.48 -7.51
CA THR A 243 13.46 -0.28 -6.68
C THR A 243 12.56 0.86 -7.15
N GLY A 244 12.34 1.86 -6.28
CA GLY A 244 11.62 3.07 -6.66
C GLY A 244 12.31 3.83 -7.79
N GLU A 245 13.63 3.82 -7.85
CA GLU A 245 14.39 4.44 -8.94
C GLU A 245 14.13 3.75 -10.29
N GLU A 246 14.18 2.42 -10.33
CA GLU A 246 13.86 1.63 -11.53
C GLU A 246 12.40 1.85 -11.97
N PHE A 247 11.47 1.86 -11.01
CA PHE A 247 10.07 2.16 -11.25
C PHE A 247 9.88 3.55 -11.87
N MET A 248 10.46 4.59 -11.26
CA MET A 248 10.35 5.97 -11.75
C MET A 248 11.06 6.17 -13.08
N TYR A 249 12.18 5.49 -13.33
CA TYR A 249 12.87 5.50 -14.61
C TYR A 249 11.96 5.00 -15.74
N ILE A 250 11.30 3.85 -15.55
CA ILE A 250 10.40 3.27 -16.55
C ILE A 250 9.15 4.15 -16.70
N LEU A 251 8.60 4.66 -15.60
CA LEU A 251 7.41 5.51 -15.63
C LEU A 251 7.63 6.78 -16.46
N ASN A 252 8.79 7.41 -16.32
CA ASN A 252 9.13 8.68 -16.97
C ASN A 252 9.71 8.50 -18.39
N LYS A 253 10.14 7.30 -18.76
CA LYS A 253 10.61 7.00 -20.12
C LYS A 253 9.44 7.18 -21.12
N PRO A 254 9.63 7.86 -22.26
CA PRO A 254 8.61 7.91 -23.30
C PRO A 254 8.16 6.48 -23.68
N ALA A 255 6.86 6.27 -23.86
CA ALA A 255 6.35 4.98 -24.30
C ALA A 255 6.96 4.62 -25.66
N GLU A 256 7.63 3.49 -25.77
CA GLU A 256 8.05 2.95 -27.06
C GLU A 256 6.78 2.54 -27.82
N ILE A 257 6.45 3.28 -28.86
CA ILE A 257 5.36 2.90 -29.79
C ILE A 257 5.84 1.59 -30.45
N PRO A 258 5.13 0.46 -30.30
CA PRO A 258 5.49 -0.74 -31.01
C PRO A 258 5.53 -0.42 -32.50
N ALA A 259 6.66 -0.68 -33.14
CA ALA A 259 6.77 -0.53 -34.60
C ALA A 259 5.64 -1.34 -35.23
N GLN A 260 4.77 -0.67 -35.99
CA GLN A 260 3.76 -1.33 -36.79
C GLN A 260 4.50 -2.29 -37.71
N THR A 261 4.40 -3.57 -37.46
CA THR A 261 4.82 -4.59 -38.42
C THR A 261 3.88 -4.45 -39.61
N ASN A 262 4.31 -3.68 -40.61
CA ASN A 262 3.71 -3.76 -41.94
C ASN A 262 3.81 -5.20 -42.40
N LYS A 263 2.68 -5.88 -42.40
CA LYS A 263 2.53 -7.12 -43.17
C LYS A 263 2.25 -6.67 -44.60
N ASP A 264 3.31 -6.73 -45.43
CA ASP A 264 3.15 -6.83 -46.87
C ASP A 264 2.65 -8.24 -47.26
#